data_f09075c60bbcbe573b9f9634ff70e393
#
_entry.id   f09075c60bbcbe573b9f9634ff70e393
#
_cell.length_a   1.000
_cell.length_b   1.000
_cell.length_c   1.000
_cell.angle_alpha   90.00
_cell.angle_beta   90.00
_cell.angle_gamma   90.00
#
_symmetry.space_group_name_H-M   'P 1'
#
loop_
_entity.id
_entity.type
_entity.pdbx_description
1 polymer ?
#
loop_
_entity_poly.entity_id
_entity_poly.type
_entity_poly.pdbx_seq_one_letter_code
_entity_poly.pdbx_strand_id
1 'polypeptide(L)'
;MSETITPQRFHEFDWRVVRSDACGHFRTGSFAAGVALVDAIGRLADATDHHPDIYLRSDGVTVRLRTESGRLGEREVSMARQISAAANELGVPIDPSSLQIVQIAIDALVIPSRWIS
;
A
#
# COMPACT_ATOMS: atom_id res chain seq x y z
N MET A 1 13.41 -16.30 -14.86
CA MET A 1 13.05 -16.85 -13.55
C MET A 1 12.81 -15.72 -12.57
N SER A 2 11.70 -15.74 -11.93
CA SER A 2 11.41 -14.67 -10.98
C SER A 2 11.94 -15.07 -9.61
N GLU A 3 12.56 -14.12 -8.95
CA GLU A 3 13.08 -14.31 -7.62
C GLU A 3 12.26 -13.55 -6.62
N THR A 4 12.19 -14.06 -5.40
CA THR A 4 11.54 -13.37 -4.32
C THR A 4 12.38 -12.15 -3.95
N ILE A 5 11.74 -11.00 -3.93
CA ILE A 5 12.41 -9.75 -3.57
C ILE A 5 12.51 -9.67 -2.05
N THR A 6 13.66 -9.23 -1.56
CA THR A 6 13.84 -9.07 -0.12
C THR A 6 13.06 -7.86 0.37
N PRO A 7 12.60 -7.87 1.63
CA PRO A 7 11.89 -6.72 2.20
C PRO A 7 12.68 -5.41 2.11
N GLN A 8 13.99 -5.48 2.11
CA GLN A 8 14.83 -4.28 2.03
C GLN A 8 14.60 -3.47 0.76
N ARG A 9 14.23 -4.12 -0.33
CA ARG A 9 13.93 -3.41 -1.56
C ARG A 9 12.78 -2.43 -1.38
N PHE A 10 11.80 -2.80 -0.55
CA PHE A 10 10.66 -1.94 -0.25
C PHE A 10 11.03 -0.90 0.79
N HIS A 11 11.88 -1.23 1.75
CA HIS A 11 12.30 -0.30 2.78
C HIS A 11 13.05 0.90 2.22
N GLU A 12 13.69 0.75 1.07
CA GLU A 12 14.43 1.84 0.43
C GLU A 12 13.52 3.03 0.08
N PHE A 13 12.24 2.79 -0.14
CA PHE A 13 11.29 3.87 -0.39
C PHE A 13 10.15 3.86 0.64
N ASP A 14 10.48 3.41 1.84
CA ASP A 14 9.62 3.49 3.02
C ASP A 14 8.35 2.67 2.99
N TRP A 15 8.31 1.67 2.13
CA TRP A 15 7.28 0.65 2.20
C TRP A 15 7.74 -0.45 3.15
N ARG A 16 6.80 -1.19 3.70
CA ARG A 16 7.11 -2.28 4.62
C ARG A 16 6.46 -3.57 4.14
N VAL A 17 7.12 -4.68 4.42
CA VAL A 17 6.56 -5.99 4.08
C VAL A 17 5.92 -6.56 5.33
N VAL A 18 4.63 -6.84 5.22
CA VAL A 18 3.84 -7.38 6.32
C VAL A 18 3.11 -8.62 5.81
N ARG A 19 3.41 -9.77 6.41
CA ARG A 19 2.77 -11.03 6.02
C ARG A 19 2.85 -11.32 4.52
N SER A 20 4.00 -11.10 3.96
CA SER A 20 4.26 -11.32 2.53
C SER A 20 3.60 -10.31 1.59
N ASP A 21 2.96 -9.29 2.13
CA ASP A 21 2.41 -8.21 1.33
C ASP A 21 3.24 -6.95 1.51
N ALA A 22 3.31 -6.12 0.49
CA ALA A 22 4.00 -4.84 0.60
C ALA A 22 2.99 -3.76 0.93
N CYS A 23 3.27 -2.99 1.97
CA CYS A 23 2.37 -1.95 2.45
C CYS A 23 3.05 -0.58 2.48
N GLY A 24 2.34 0.43 2.01
CA GLY A 24 2.77 1.81 2.08
C GLY A 24 1.67 2.64 2.71
N HIS A 25 2.05 3.52 3.64
CA HIS A 25 1.09 4.42 4.26
C HIS A 25 1.44 5.85 3.91
N PHE A 26 0.46 6.58 3.39
CA PHE A 26 0.64 7.95 2.94
C PHE A 26 -0.20 8.88 3.78
N ARG A 27 0.43 9.95 4.26
CA ARG A 27 -0.25 10.93 5.08
C ARG A 27 -0.80 12.03 4.18
N THR A 28 -2.10 12.10 4.07
CA THR A 28 -2.73 12.98 3.09
C THR A 28 -3.14 14.34 3.63
N GLY A 29 -3.32 14.46 4.93
CA GLY A 29 -3.70 15.73 5.51
C GLY A 29 -5.16 16.11 5.30
N SER A 30 -5.79 15.60 4.27
CA SER A 30 -7.21 15.85 4.02
C SER A 30 -7.80 14.67 3.27
N PHE A 31 -9.10 14.52 3.35
CA PHE A 31 -9.79 13.45 2.65
C PHE A 31 -9.70 13.64 1.13
N ALA A 32 -9.80 14.89 0.68
CA ALA A 32 -9.72 15.20 -0.76
C ALA A 32 -8.36 14.82 -1.34
N ALA A 33 -7.28 15.07 -0.60
CA ALA A 33 -5.95 14.66 -1.04
C ALA A 33 -5.86 13.14 -1.13
N GLY A 34 -6.49 12.43 -0.21
CA GLY A 34 -6.55 10.98 -0.24
C GLY A 34 -7.29 10.47 -1.48
N VAL A 35 -8.40 11.09 -1.81
CA VAL A 35 -9.16 10.72 -3.01
C VAL A 35 -8.33 10.94 -4.26
N ALA A 36 -7.58 12.06 -4.32
CA ALA A 36 -6.72 12.33 -5.46
C ALA A 36 -5.65 11.26 -5.63
N LEU A 37 -5.07 10.81 -4.52
CA LEU A 37 -4.08 9.73 -4.56
C LEU A 37 -4.71 8.41 -4.99
N VAL A 38 -5.88 8.09 -4.48
CA VAL A 38 -6.59 6.88 -4.87
C VAL A 38 -6.91 6.89 -6.36
N ASP A 39 -7.29 8.04 -6.90
CA ASP A 39 -7.56 8.18 -8.33
C ASP A 39 -6.29 7.89 -9.15
N ALA A 40 -5.15 8.43 -8.74
CA ALA A 40 -3.89 8.18 -9.42
C ALA A 40 -3.51 6.70 -9.35
N ILE A 41 -3.70 6.07 -8.20
CA ILE A 41 -3.41 4.64 -8.03
C ILE A 41 -4.34 3.82 -8.92
N GLY A 42 -5.60 4.22 -9.04
CA GLY A 42 -6.54 3.53 -9.89
C GLY A 42 -6.10 3.49 -11.35
N ARG A 43 -5.56 4.59 -11.85
CA ARG A 43 -5.04 4.64 -13.21
C ARG A 43 -3.83 3.74 -13.40
N LEU A 44 -2.95 3.71 -12.40
CA LEU A 44 -1.79 2.83 -12.44
C LEU A 44 -2.23 1.35 -12.39
N ALA A 45 -3.19 1.05 -11.57
CA ALA A 45 -3.70 -0.31 -11.41
C ALA A 45 -4.30 -0.82 -12.73
N ASP A 46 -5.08 0.01 -13.39
CA ASP A 46 -5.68 -0.35 -14.66
C ASP A 46 -4.64 -0.52 -15.77
N ALA A 47 -3.63 0.34 -15.77
CA ALA A 47 -2.57 0.29 -16.78
C ALA A 47 -1.68 -0.94 -16.63
N THR A 48 -1.50 -1.42 -15.42
CA THR A 48 -0.59 -2.54 -15.14
C THR A 48 -1.33 -3.85 -14.86
N ASP A 49 -2.64 -3.80 -14.81
CA ASP A 49 -3.48 -4.95 -14.44
C ASP A 49 -3.05 -5.55 -13.10
N HIS A 50 -2.73 -4.69 -12.16
CA HIS A 50 -2.30 -5.08 -10.82
C HIS A 50 -3.06 -4.20 -9.82
N HIS A 51 -4.04 -4.77 -9.17
CA HIS A 51 -4.98 -4.01 -8.34
C HIS A 51 -4.68 -4.15 -6.86
N PRO A 52 -4.17 -3.10 -6.23
CA PRO A 52 -3.88 -3.13 -4.80
C PRO A 52 -5.15 -2.99 -3.97
N ASP A 53 -5.05 -3.36 -2.70
CA ASP A 53 -6.09 -3.02 -1.74
C ASP A 53 -5.77 -1.64 -1.19
N ILE A 54 -6.78 -0.81 -1.06
CA ILE A 54 -6.61 0.57 -0.62
C ILE A 54 -7.54 0.86 0.54
N TYR A 55 -6.98 1.46 1.58
CA TYR A 55 -7.74 1.88 2.76
C TYR A 55 -7.67 3.39 2.86
N LEU A 56 -8.77 4.04 2.52
CA LEU A 56 -8.85 5.49 2.53
C LEU A 56 -9.44 5.97 3.85
N ARG A 57 -8.72 6.86 4.51
CA ARG A 57 -9.17 7.49 5.75
C ARG A 57 -9.12 8.99 5.61
N SER A 58 -9.66 9.68 6.60
CA SER A 58 -9.73 11.15 6.56
C SER A 58 -8.37 11.82 6.47
N ASP A 59 -7.34 11.18 6.98
CA ASP A 59 -6.00 11.77 7.05
C ASP A 59 -4.92 10.91 6.40
N GLY A 60 -5.28 9.82 5.76
CA GLY A 60 -4.27 8.95 5.17
C GLY A 60 -4.82 7.89 4.24
N VAL A 61 -3.91 7.35 3.47
CA VAL A 61 -4.20 6.24 2.55
C VAL A 61 -3.18 5.14 2.81
N THR A 62 -3.65 3.94 3.03
CA THR A 62 -2.78 2.77 3.13
C THR A 62 -2.99 1.90 1.92
N VAL A 63 -1.89 1.54 1.27
CA VAL A 63 -1.91 0.71 0.08
C VAL A 63 -1.27 -0.62 0.40
N ARG A 64 -1.92 -1.70 0.02
CA ARG A 64 -1.41 -3.04 0.25
C ARG A 64 -1.34 -3.77 -1.07
N LEU A 65 -0.13 -4.16 -1.45
CA LEU A 65 0.12 -4.96 -2.64
C LEU A 65 0.16 -6.42 -2.24
N ARG A 66 -0.89 -7.13 -2.62
CA ARG A 66 -1.01 -8.55 -2.30
C ARG A 66 -0.44 -9.37 -3.42
N THR A 67 0.14 -10.51 -3.07
CA THR A 67 0.71 -11.40 -4.05
C THR A 67 -0.15 -12.66 -4.15
N GLU A 68 -0.34 -13.14 -5.35
CA GLU A 68 -1.09 -14.37 -5.56
C GLU A 68 -0.29 -15.58 -5.13
N SER A 69 1.03 -15.52 -5.29
CA SER A 69 1.91 -16.63 -4.98
C SER A 69 2.48 -16.57 -3.57
N GLY A 70 2.20 -15.50 -2.83
CA GLY A 70 2.81 -15.27 -1.52
C GLY A 70 4.25 -14.79 -1.62
N ARG A 71 4.70 -14.40 -2.80
CA ARG A 71 6.05 -13.89 -3.02
C ARG A 71 6.01 -12.54 -3.69
N LEU A 72 6.78 -11.62 -3.14
CA LEU A 72 6.93 -10.29 -3.73
C LEU A 72 8.01 -10.36 -4.81
N GLY A 73 7.71 -9.78 -5.97
CA GLY A 73 8.62 -9.77 -7.10
C GLY A 73 8.81 -8.36 -7.63
N GLU A 74 9.48 -8.25 -8.78
CA GLU A 74 9.73 -6.95 -9.41
C GLU A 74 8.45 -6.22 -9.77
N ARG A 75 7.40 -6.96 -10.05
CA ARG A 75 6.11 -6.37 -10.37
C ARG A 75 5.60 -5.53 -9.21
N GLU A 76 5.71 -6.05 -7.98
CA GLU A 76 5.29 -5.34 -6.79
C GLU A 76 6.21 -4.16 -6.48
N VAL A 77 7.50 -4.33 -6.66
CA VAL A 77 8.46 -3.24 -6.47
C VAL A 77 8.16 -2.11 -7.45
N SER A 78 7.94 -2.44 -8.70
CA SER A 78 7.63 -1.44 -9.73
C SER A 78 6.34 -0.68 -9.39
N MET A 79 5.31 -1.41 -8.99
CA MET A 79 4.04 -0.80 -8.64
C MET A 79 4.19 0.13 -7.42
N ALA A 80 4.92 -0.33 -6.39
CA ALA A 80 5.15 0.50 -5.21
C ALA A 80 5.89 1.78 -5.56
N ARG A 81 6.88 1.69 -6.42
CA ARG A 81 7.62 2.88 -6.86
C ARG A 81 6.75 3.85 -7.62
N GLN A 82 5.90 3.34 -8.49
CA GLN A 82 4.99 4.19 -9.27
C GLN A 82 3.97 4.87 -8.36
N ILE A 83 3.45 4.16 -7.37
CA ILE A 83 2.52 4.74 -6.41
C ILE A 83 3.23 5.82 -5.59
N SER A 84 4.45 5.55 -5.15
CA SER A 84 5.22 6.53 -4.38
C SER A 84 5.53 7.78 -5.21
N ALA A 85 5.82 7.60 -6.49
CA ALA A 85 6.06 8.73 -7.38
C ALA A 85 4.80 9.57 -7.55
N ALA A 86 3.65 8.92 -7.72
CA ALA A 86 2.38 9.64 -7.84
C ALA A 86 2.07 10.43 -6.56
N ALA A 87 2.31 9.82 -5.40
CA ALA A 87 2.11 10.50 -4.14
C ALA A 87 3.03 11.73 -4.02
N ASN A 88 4.28 11.57 -4.42
CA ASN A 88 5.24 12.64 -4.36
C ASN A 88 4.82 13.81 -5.27
N GLU A 89 4.30 13.52 -6.45
CA GLU A 89 3.79 14.56 -7.34
C GLU A 89 2.62 15.32 -6.76
N LEU A 90 1.81 14.64 -5.93
CA LEU A 90 0.68 15.26 -5.28
C LEU A 90 1.06 15.93 -3.95
N GLY A 91 2.33 15.87 -3.58
CA GLY A 91 2.80 16.45 -2.33
C GLY A 91 2.37 15.66 -1.11
N VAL A 92 2.10 14.38 -1.27
CA VAL A 92 1.64 13.51 -0.19
C VAL A 92 2.82 12.70 0.34
N PRO A 93 3.26 12.94 1.59
CA PRO A 93 4.41 12.20 2.13
C PRO A 93 4.04 10.79 2.55
N ILE A 94 5.01 9.90 2.43
CA ILE A 94 4.87 8.56 2.97
C ILE A 94 5.30 8.58 4.44
N ASP A 95 4.61 7.80 5.27
CA ASP A 95 4.89 7.74 6.70
C ASP A 95 4.99 6.29 7.15
N PRO A 96 6.19 5.71 7.13
CA PRO A 96 6.35 4.32 7.51
C PRO A 96 6.10 4.06 9.00
N SER A 97 6.21 5.07 9.84
CA SER A 97 6.04 4.90 11.28
C SER A 97 4.58 4.60 11.67
N SER A 98 3.64 4.93 10.80
CA SER A 98 2.22 4.69 11.06
C SER A 98 1.76 3.29 10.69
N LEU A 99 2.57 2.53 9.98
CA LEU A 99 2.14 1.23 9.43
C LEU A 99 1.76 0.22 10.48
N GLN A 100 2.43 0.21 11.61
CA GLN A 100 2.13 -0.75 12.65
C GLN A 100 0.72 -0.57 13.20
N ILE A 101 0.32 0.66 13.43
CA ILE A 101 -1.01 0.97 13.93
C ILE A 101 -2.05 0.67 12.86
N VAL A 102 -1.75 1.04 11.63
CA VAL A 102 -2.64 0.79 10.50
C VAL A 102 -2.81 -0.71 10.27
N GLN A 103 -1.74 -1.48 10.44
CA GLN A 103 -1.80 -2.92 10.27
C GLN A 103 -2.75 -3.56 11.29
N ILE A 104 -2.74 -3.09 12.52
CA ILE A 104 -3.66 -3.59 13.54
C ILE A 104 -5.10 -3.32 13.12
N ALA A 105 -5.37 -2.14 12.61
CA ALA A 105 -6.71 -1.78 12.15
C ALA A 105 -7.15 -2.63 10.96
N ILE A 106 -6.25 -2.89 10.03
CA ILE A 106 -6.53 -3.73 8.87
C ILE A 106 -6.82 -5.16 9.31
N ASP A 107 -6.05 -5.69 10.24
CA ASP A 107 -6.26 -7.03 10.75
C ASP A 107 -7.61 -7.15 11.46
N ALA A 108 -8.00 -6.10 12.18
CA ALA A 108 -9.29 -6.08 12.84
C ALA A 108 -10.44 -6.12 11.84
N LEU A 109 -10.25 -5.51 10.68
CA LEU A 109 -11.27 -5.50 9.64
C LEU A 109 -11.43 -6.85 8.96
N VAL A 110 -10.34 -7.59 8.84
CA VAL A 110 -10.39 -8.89 8.16
C VAL A 110 -10.58 -10.07 9.09
N ILE A 111 -10.53 -9.82 10.36
CA ILE A 111 -10.79 -10.87 11.34
C ILE A 111 -12.25 -10.78 11.76
N PRO A 112 -12.99 -11.44 11.32
CA PRO A 112 -14.20 -11.11 11.27
C PRO A 112 -15.24 -11.67 11.99
N SER A 113 -16.02 -12.34 11.43
CA SER A 113 -17.29 -12.76 11.98
C SER A 113 -17.21 -13.42 13.35
N ARG A 114 -16.15 -14.12 13.62
CA ARG A 114 -16.00 -14.77 14.91
C ARG A 114 -15.76 -13.79 16.06
N TRP A 115 -15.39 -12.57 15.74
CA TRP A 115 -15.24 -11.53 16.73
C TRP A 115 -16.52 -10.78 16.95
N ILE A 116 -17.42 -10.91 16.02
CA ILE A 116 -18.69 -10.24 16.05
C ILE A 116 -19.77 -11.13 16.67
N SER A 117 -19.62 -12.42 16.47
CA SER A 117 -20.59 -13.39 16.96
C SER A 117 -20.49 -13.61 18.44
#